data_61b3f59a5bb9c5a71c5b582acb9b84c0
#
_entry.id   61b3f59a5bb9c5a71c5b582acb9b84c0
#
_cell.length_a   1.000
_cell.length_b   1.000
_cell.length_c   1.000
_cell.angle_alpha   90.00
_cell.angle_beta   90.00
_cell.angle_gamma   90.00
#
_symmetry.space_group_name_H-M   'P 1'
#
loop_
_entity.id
_entity.type
_entity.pdbx_description
1 polymer ?
#
loop_
_entity_poly.entity_id
_entity_poly.type
_entity_poly.pdbx_seq_one_letter_code
_entity_poly.pdbx_strand_id
1 'polypeptide(L)'
;EKKELVEMDNKLTSRSVNEGFSGGEKKRNEIFQMAMLEPKLAILDETDSGLDIDALRIVANGVNKLKRPDNATLVITHYQRLLDYIIPDFVHVFYDGRIVKTGDKNLAIELEEKGYDWIKKEVETPVEQ
;
A
#
# COMPACT_ATOMS: atom_id res chain seq x y z
N GLU A 1 -2.27 20.80 -10.51
CA GLU A 1 -2.96 20.27 -9.33
C GLU A 1 -2.64 18.77 -9.10
N LYS A 2 -3.03 17.84 -10.02
CA LYS A 2 -2.78 16.39 -9.84
C LYS A 2 -1.29 16.01 -9.87
N LYS A 3 -0.44 16.77 -10.57
CA LYS A 3 1.02 16.59 -10.56
C LYS A 3 1.64 17.00 -9.24
N GLU A 4 1.17 18.07 -8.65
CA GLU A 4 1.63 18.56 -7.35
C GLU A 4 1.28 17.59 -6.22
N LEU A 5 0.20 16.82 -6.39
CA LEU A 5 -0.23 15.82 -5.44
C LEU A 5 0.84 14.77 -5.14
N VAL A 6 1.67 14.43 -6.12
CA VAL A 6 2.71 13.40 -6.02
C VAL A 6 4.11 13.97 -6.26
N GLU A 7 4.26 15.30 -6.27
CA GLU A 7 5.52 16.02 -6.49
C GLU A 7 6.26 15.55 -7.76
N MET A 8 5.52 15.36 -8.84
CA MET A 8 6.09 14.93 -10.12
C MET A 8 6.74 16.08 -10.87
N ASP A 9 7.96 15.86 -11.38
CA ASP A 9 8.61 16.73 -12.34
C ASP A 9 7.83 16.71 -13.67
N ASN A 10 7.70 17.90 -14.31
CA ASN A 10 7.07 18.04 -15.61
C ASN A 10 7.74 17.20 -16.71
N LYS A 11 9.03 16.93 -16.59
CA LYS A 11 9.76 16.06 -17.52
C LYS A 11 9.32 14.62 -17.47
N LEU A 12 8.87 14.13 -16.29
CA LEU A 12 8.43 12.75 -16.12
C LEU A 12 7.08 12.49 -16.78
N THR A 13 6.22 13.49 -16.87
CA THR A 13 4.89 13.35 -17.48
C THR A 13 4.91 13.27 -19.01
N SER A 14 6.01 13.70 -19.64
CA SER A 14 6.20 13.60 -21.09
C SER A 14 6.86 12.31 -21.56
N ARG A 15 7.36 11.48 -20.62
CA ARG A 15 7.97 10.18 -20.93
C ARG A 15 6.91 9.09 -21.10
N SER A 16 7.24 8.08 -21.88
CA SER A 16 6.46 6.84 -21.92
C SER A 16 6.39 6.19 -20.53
N VAL A 17 5.29 5.51 -20.26
CA VAL A 17 5.08 4.84 -18.96
C VAL A 17 6.23 3.88 -18.67
N ASN A 18 6.86 4.04 -17.50
CA ASN A 18 8.00 3.25 -17.01
C ASN A 18 9.31 3.34 -17.80
N GLU A 19 9.41 4.21 -18.80
CA GLU A 19 10.63 4.39 -19.58
C GLU A 19 11.62 5.30 -18.84
N GLY A 20 12.80 4.76 -18.50
CA GLY A 20 13.88 5.49 -17.85
C GLY A 20 13.56 6.04 -16.46
N PHE A 21 12.51 5.57 -15.82
CA PHE A 21 12.15 5.97 -14.46
C PHE A 21 12.97 5.19 -13.41
N SER A 22 13.43 5.90 -12.36
CA SER A 22 13.90 5.25 -11.14
C SER A 22 12.76 4.54 -10.42
N GLY A 23 13.06 3.69 -9.40
CA GLY A 23 12.04 3.02 -8.59
C GLY A 23 11.05 4.02 -7.96
N GLY A 24 11.56 5.10 -7.36
CA GLY A 24 10.72 6.16 -6.77
C GLY A 24 9.89 6.92 -7.80
N GLU A 25 10.46 7.22 -8.97
CA GLU A 25 9.76 7.86 -10.08
C GLU A 25 8.64 6.99 -10.64
N LYS A 26 8.87 5.68 -10.77
CA LYS A 26 7.83 4.72 -11.19
C LYS A 26 6.65 4.72 -10.22
N LYS A 27 6.91 4.70 -8.92
CA LYS A 27 5.86 4.70 -7.90
C LYS A 27 5.07 6.01 -7.88
N ARG A 28 5.74 7.15 -8.01
CA ARG A 28 5.08 8.46 -8.17
C ARG A 28 4.22 8.50 -9.42
N ASN A 29 4.70 7.94 -10.52
CA ASN A 29 3.95 7.86 -11.77
C ASN A 29 2.70 6.96 -11.64
N GLU A 30 2.78 5.85 -10.92
CA GLU A 30 1.63 5.00 -10.61
C GLU A 30 0.54 5.77 -9.84
N ILE A 31 0.93 6.55 -8.83
CA ILE A 31 -0.02 7.38 -8.08
C ILE A 31 -0.59 8.52 -8.93
N PHE A 32 0.22 9.11 -9.80
CA PHE A 32 -0.26 10.09 -10.76
C PHE A 32 -1.29 9.50 -11.73
N GLN A 33 -1.04 8.30 -12.25
CA GLN A 33 -2.02 7.57 -13.09
C GLN A 33 -3.32 7.32 -12.32
N MET A 34 -3.24 6.88 -11.06
CA MET A 34 -4.39 6.71 -10.19
C MET A 34 -5.19 8.01 -10.03
N ALA A 35 -4.48 9.14 -9.86
CA ALA A 35 -5.10 10.47 -9.75
C ALA A 35 -5.84 10.89 -11.04
N MET A 36 -5.29 10.52 -12.20
CA MET A 36 -5.88 10.85 -13.50
C MET A 36 -7.08 9.97 -13.83
N LEU A 37 -7.01 8.68 -13.50
CA LEU A 37 -8.05 7.70 -13.81
C LEU A 37 -9.23 7.75 -12.84
N GLU A 38 -9.04 8.26 -11.64
CA GLU A 38 -10.05 8.33 -10.57
C GLU A 38 -10.83 7.01 -10.38
N PRO A 39 -10.14 5.87 -10.18
CA PRO A 39 -10.79 4.57 -10.15
C PRO A 39 -11.70 4.43 -8.92
N LYS A 40 -12.74 3.63 -9.04
CA LYS A 40 -13.56 3.23 -7.88
C LYS A 40 -12.86 2.22 -6.98
N LEU A 41 -11.97 1.40 -7.55
CA LEU A 41 -11.10 0.48 -6.83
C LEU A 41 -9.68 0.63 -7.36
N ALA A 42 -8.75 0.96 -6.49
CA ALA A 42 -7.32 0.94 -6.76
C ALA A 42 -6.66 -0.24 -6.03
N ILE A 43 -5.79 -0.95 -6.72
CA ILE A 43 -4.98 -2.03 -6.14
C ILE A 43 -3.51 -1.59 -6.18
N LEU A 44 -2.92 -1.43 -5.01
CA LEU A 44 -1.53 -1.02 -4.82
C LEU A 44 -0.74 -2.24 -4.35
N ASP A 45 -0.04 -2.88 -5.28
CA ASP A 45 0.74 -4.09 -5.02
C ASP A 45 2.20 -3.74 -4.78
N GLU A 46 2.64 -3.88 -3.52
CA GLU A 46 4.00 -3.57 -3.06
C GLU A 46 4.52 -2.19 -3.54
N THR A 47 3.65 -1.18 -3.51
CA THR A 47 3.95 0.19 -3.98
C THR A 47 5.04 0.87 -3.14
N ASP A 48 5.30 0.38 -1.94
CA ASP A 48 6.33 0.83 -1.01
C ASP A 48 7.69 0.14 -1.22
N SER A 49 7.76 -0.90 -2.04
CA SER A 49 8.99 -1.66 -2.28
C SER A 49 10.09 -0.80 -2.91
N GLY A 50 11.28 -0.81 -2.28
CA GLY A 50 12.46 -0.09 -2.77
C GLY A 50 12.41 1.43 -2.59
N LEU A 51 11.43 1.97 -1.88
CA LEU A 51 11.34 3.40 -1.57
C LEU A 51 12.11 3.76 -0.30
N ASP A 52 12.79 4.90 -0.34
CA ASP A 52 13.26 5.56 0.88
C ASP A 52 12.07 6.19 1.65
N ILE A 53 12.35 6.68 2.85
CA ILE A 53 11.31 7.18 3.75
C ILE A 53 10.58 8.41 3.19
N ASP A 54 11.29 9.26 2.46
CA ASP A 54 10.70 10.48 1.89
C ASP A 54 9.81 10.15 0.69
N ALA A 55 10.26 9.27 -0.20
CA ALA A 55 9.47 8.77 -1.31
C ALA A 55 8.22 8.00 -0.83
N LEU A 56 8.36 7.20 0.22
CA LEU A 56 7.24 6.50 0.85
C LEU A 56 6.18 7.47 1.36
N ARG A 57 6.60 8.54 2.03
CA ARG A 57 5.71 9.58 2.54
C ARG A 57 4.95 10.29 1.42
N ILE A 58 5.63 10.62 0.32
CA ILE A 58 5.02 11.26 -0.84
C ILE A 58 3.94 10.36 -1.47
N VAL A 59 4.27 9.09 -1.67
CA VAL A 59 3.32 8.09 -2.19
C VAL A 59 2.11 7.96 -1.28
N ALA A 60 2.32 7.79 0.02
CA ALA A 60 1.25 7.67 0.99
C ALA A 60 0.35 8.90 1.06
N ASN A 61 0.93 10.10 1.02
CA ASN A 61 0.18 11.34 0.96
C ASN A 61 -0.67 11.43 -0.31
N GLY A 62 -0.14 10.99 -1.44
CA GLY A 62 -0.89 10.91 -2.70
C GLY A 62 -2.10 10.00 -2.60
N VAL A 63 -1.92 8.80 -2.05
CA VAL A 63 -3.01 7.83 -1.82
C VAL A 63 -4.07 8.41 -0.89
N ASN A 64 -3.66 8.99 0.24
CA ASN A 64 -4.59 9.57 1.22
C ASN A 64 -5.42 10.72 0.64
N LYS A 65 -4.83 11.58 -0.18
CA LYS A 65 -5.54 12.68 -0.84
C LYS A 65 -6.55 12.21 -1.89
N LEU A 66 -6.36 11.02 -2.45
CA LEU A 66 -7.27 10.42 -3.43
C LEU A 66 -8.38 9.60 -2.77
N LYS A 67 -8.34 9.40 -1.46
CA LYS A 67 -9.36 8.68 -0.70
C LYS A 67 -10.67 9.46 -0.70
N ARG A 68 -11.76 8.81 -1.11
CA ARG A 68 -13.12 9.34 -1.13
C ARG A 68 -14.11 8.31 -0.59
N PRO A 69 -15.33 8.73 -0.16
CA PRO A 69 -16.34 7.80 0.32
C PRO A 69 -16.83 6.78 -0.74
N ASP A 70 -16.68 7.12 -2.03
CA ASP A 70 -17.16 6.32 -3.15
C ASP A 70 -16.08 5.47 -3.84
N ASN A 71 -14.86 5.45 -3.29
CA ASN A 71 -13.77 4.61 -3.79
C ASN A 71 -13.19 3.72 -2.69
N ALA A 72 -12.51 2.67 -3.12
CA ALA A 72 -11.79 1.77 -2.26
C ALA A 72 -10.33 1.61 -2.72
N THR A 73 -9.43 1.39 -1.78
CA THR A 73 -8.03 1.09 -2.06
C THR A 73 -7.65 -0.20 -1.36
N LEU A 74 -7.18 -1.17 -2.14
CA LEU A 74 -6.57 -2.40 -1.65
C LEU A 74 -5.06 -2.25 -1.69
N VAL A 75 -4.41 -2.30 -0.53
CA VAL A 75 -2.96 -2.21 -0.40
C VAL A 75 -2.40 -3.58 -0.07
N ILE A 76 -1.47 -4.08 -0.89
CA ILE A 76 -0.74 -5.31 -0.64
C ILE A 76 0.69 -4.92 -0.28
N THR A 77 1.09 -5.23 0.94
CA THR A 77 2.44 -4.93 1.45
C THR A 77 2.87 -5.94 2.51
N HIS A 78 4.16 -6.17 2.60
CA HIS A 78 4.78 -6.88 3.72
C HIS A 78 5.54 -5.93 4.66
N TYR A 79 5.51 -4.63 4.37
CA TYR A 79 6.11 -3.58 5.18
C TYR A 79 5.03 -2.82 5.96
N GLN A 80 5.04 -2.95 7.26
CA GLN A 80 4.08 -2.28 8.13
C GLN A 80 4.28 -0.78 8.18
N ARG A 81 5.50 -0.32 7.88
CA ARG A 81 5.82 1.12 7.84
C ARG A 81 4.90 1.93 6.93
N LEU A 82 4.41 1.34 5.83
CA LEU A 82 3.43 1.99 4.97
C LEU A 82 2.12 2.29 5.71
N LEU A 83 1.72 1.41 6.63
CA LEU A 83 0.48 1.51 7.40
C LEU A 83 0.51 2.60 8.46
N ASP A 84 1.69 3.15 8.79
CA ASP A 84 1.83 4.34 9.64
C ASP A 84 1.35 5.60 8.91
N TYR A 85 1.44 5.60 7.58
CA TYR A 85 1.06 6.72 6.73
C TYR A 85 -0.30 6.53 6.05
N ILE A 86 -0.63 5.30 5.66
CA ILE A 86 -1.93 4.94 5.10
C ILE A 86 -2.64 4.07 6.13
N ILE A 87 -3.43 4.69 6.99
CA ILE A 87 -4.14 3.98 8.05
C ILE A 87 -5.26 3.14 7.43
N PRO A 88 -5.21 1.80 7.55
CA PRO A 88 -6.23 0.94 6.98
C PRO A 88 -7.50 0.94 7.81
N ASP A 89 -8.64 0.77 7.15
CA ASP A 89 -9.92 0.48 7.82
C ASP A 89 -10.02 -1.00 8.20
N PHE A 90 -9.48 -1.88 7.34
CA PHE A 90 -9.42 -3.33 7.54
C PHE A 90 -8.03 -3.86 7.22
N VAL A 91 -7.57 -4.83 8.00
CA VAL A 91 -6.31 -5.55 7.80
C VAL A 91 -6.61 -7.04 7.67
N HIS A 92 -6.13 -7.64 6.58
CA HIS A 92 -6.23 -9.07 6.33
C HIS A 92 -4.83 -9.67 6.28
N VAL A 93 -4.61 -10.70 7.07
CA VAL A 93 -3.35 -11.46 7.04
C VAL A 93 -3.50 -12.61 6.05
N PHE A 94 -2.66 -12.58 5.04
CA PHE A 94 -2.63 -13.58 3.98
C PHE A 94 -1.46 -14.53 4.18
N TYR A 95 -1.75 -15.82 4.31
CA TYR A 95 -0.75 -16.86 4.53
C TYR A 95 -1.19 -18.17 3.85
N ASP A 96 -0.25 -18.80 3.17
CA ASP A 96 -0.47 -20.09 2.47
C ASP A 96 -1.72 -20.08 1.57
N GLY A 97 -1.87 -19.04 0.77
CA GLY A 97 -2.96 -18.89 -0.20
C GLY A 97 -4.33 -18.54 0.40
N ARG A 98 -4.39 -18.16 1.68
CA ARG A 98 -5.65 -17.86 2.39
C ARG A 98 -5.55 -16.64 3.28
N ILE A 99 -6.70 -15.98 3.49
CA ILE A 99 -6.84 -15.01 4.57
C ILE A 99 -7.04 -15.78 5.86
N VAL A 100 -6.07 -15.69 6.76
CA VAL A 100 -6.04 -16.44 8.02
C VAL A 100 -6.50 -15.62 9.22
N LYS A 101 -6.44 -14.31 9.12
CA LYS A 101 -6.88 -13.38 10.17
C LYS A 101 -7.35 -12.08 9.57
N THR A 102 -8.38 -11.49 10.16
CA THR A 102 -8.91 -10.17 9.78
C THR A 102 -9.10 -9.32 11.03
N GLY A 103 -8.73 -8.06 10.94
CA GLY A 103 -8.87 -7.08 12.00
C GLY A 103 -8.84 -5.66 11.48
N ASP A 104 -8.62 -4.73 12.38
CA ASP A 104 -8.43 -3.32 12.08
C ASP A 104 -6.93 -2.92 12.10
N LYS A 105 -6.65 -1.63 12.15
CA LYS A 105 -5.28 -1.10 12.26
C LYS A 105 -4.48 -1.68 13.44
N ASN A 106 -5.15 -2.10 14.53
CA ASN A 106 -4.47 -2.66 15.69
C ASN A 106 -3.86 -4.03 15.38
N LEU A 107 -4.45 -4.80 14.45
CA LEU A 107 -3.85 -6.06 13.99
C LEU A 107 -2.50 -5.80 13.30
N ALA A 108 -2.37 -4.72 12.53
CA ALA A 108 -1.09 -4.35 11.90
C ALA A 108 -0.02 -4.01 12.96
N ILE A 109 -0.38 -3.28 14.00
CA ILE A 109 0.51 -2.94 15.12
C ILE A 109 0.95 -4.22 15.86
N GLU A 110 0.01 -5.12 16.11
CA GLU A 110 0.28 -6.41 16.78
C GLU A 110 1.23 -7.29 15.95
N LEU A 111 1.08 -7.29 14.62
CA LEU A 111 1.99 -7.99 13.71
C LEU A 111 3.39 -7.40 13.73
N GLU A 112 3.51 -6.07 13.84
CA GLU A 112 4.81 -5.39 13.94
C GLU A 112 5.53 -5.75 15.24
N GLU A 113 4.82 -5.78 16.36
CA GLU A 113 5.37 -6.08 17.67
C GLU A 113 5.72 -7.55 17.87
N LYS A 114 4.88 -8.47 17.39
CA LYS A 114 4.96 -9.91 17.66
C LYS A 114 5.46 -10.75 16.48
N GLY A 115 5.55 -10.15 15.27
CA GLY A 115 5.83 -10.90 14.04
C GLY A 115 4.66 -11.76 13.59
N TYR A 116 4.91 -12.73 12.69
CA TYR A 116 3.89 -13.59 12.09
C TYR A 116 3.82 -14.99 12.69
N ASP A 117 4.78 -15.40 13.50
CA ASP A 117 4.91 -16.77 13.98
C ASP A 117 3.74 -17.23 14.85
N TRP A 118 3.15 -16.33 15.62
CA TRP A 118 1.98 -16.63 16.43
C TRP A 118 0.76 -16.94 15.59
N ILE A 119 0.57 -16.27 14.45
CA ILE A 119 -0.51 -16.54 13.49
C ILE A 119 -0.29 -17.89 12.81
N LYS A 120 0.94 -18.20 12.41
CA LYS A 120 1.28 -19.51 11.82
C LYS A 120 0.94 -20.64 12.77
N LYS A 121 1.28 -20.49 14.05
CA LYS A 121 0.95 -21.48 15.09
C LYS A 121 -0.56 -21.65 15.26
N GLU A 122 -1.33 -20.57 15.25
CA GLU A 122 -2.82 -20.65 15.32
C GLU A 122 -3.41 -21.42 14.14
N VAL A 123 -2.85 -21.24 12.93
CA VAL A 123 -3.33 -21.90 11.71
C VAL A 123 -2.90 -23.36 11.63
N GLU A 124 -1.69 -23.69 12.11
CA GLU A 124 -1.09 -25.03 12.04
C GLU A 124 -1.51 -25.93 13.20
N THR A 125 -2.06 -25.38 14.30
CA THR A 125 -2.58 -26.17 15.41
C THR A 125 -3.95 -26.73 15.02
N PRO A 126 -4.13 -28.07 14.92
CA PRO A 126 -5.44 -28.66 14.69
C PRO A 126 -6.36 -28.26 15.84
N VAL A 127 -7.54 -27.77 15.52
CA VAL A 127 -8.62 -27.64 16.51
C VAL A 127 -8.95 -29.05 16.93
N GLU A 128 -8.52 -29.47 18.11
CA GLU A 128 -9.02 -30.70 18.73
C GLU A 128 -10.54 -30.55 18.87
N GLN A 129 -11.22 -31.34 18.08
CA GLN A 129 -12.69 -31.48 18.18
C GLN A 129 -13.06 -32.27 19.43
#